data_a23bae8eb5b11880a2f3ae6d0e96d1df
#
_entry.id   a23bae8eb5b11880a2f3ae6d0e96d1df
#
_cell.length_a   1.000
_cell.length_b   1.000
_cell.length_c   1.000
_cell.angle_alpha   90.00
_cell.angle_beta   90.00
_cell.angle_gamma   90.00
#
_symmetry.space_group_name_H-M   'P 1'
#
loop_
_entity.id
_entity.type
_entity.pdbx_description
1 polymer ?
#
loop_
_entity_poly.entity_id
_entity_poly.type
_entity_poly.pdbx_seq_one_letter_code
_entity_poly.pdbx_strand_id
1 'polypeptide(L)'
;MQRELGLNEDPKAMMIGVVSRLTDQKGFDLVAYVMDELCQDNVQLVILGTGEERYENMFRHFAWKYQGKVSANIFYDNALSHRIYASCDAFLMPSLFEPCGLSQLMSLRYGTLPIVRETGGLKDTVEPYNEFEGTGTGFSFTNYNAHEMLATIRYAESVYYDKKREWNKLVDRAMAKDFSWSHSAKQYEEMYNWLIGY
;
A
#
# COMPACT_ATOMS: atom_id res chain seq x y z
N MET A 1 -2.89 -5.04 -17.36
CA MET A 1 -2.20 -5.46 -16.12
C MET A 1 -2.62 -6.87 -15.69
N GLN A 2 -3.89 -7.16 -15.38
CA GLN A 2 -4.31 -8.50 -14.91
C GLN A 2 -3.85 -9.62 -15.86
N ARG A 3 -4.17 -9.54 -17.15
CA ARG A 3 -3.72 -10.53 -18.18
C ARG A 3 -2.20 -10.66 -18.23
N GLU A 4 -1.47 -9.56 -18.21
CA GLU A 4 0.00 -9.52 -18.27
C GLU A 4 0.63 -10.25 -17.07
N LEU A 5 0.02 -10.14 -15.90
CA LEU A 5 0.51 -10.70 -14.64
C LEU A 5 -0.10 -12.07 -14.30
N GLY A 6 -0.85 -12.69 -15.22
CA GLY A 6 -1.46 -13.99 -15.02
C GLY A 6 -2.60 -14.02 -13.99
N LEU A 7 -3.22 -12.87 -13.72
CA LEU A 7 -4.39 -12.75 -12.87
C LEU A 7 -5.68 -12.98 -13.68
N ASN A 8 -6.75 -13.36 -12.99
CA ASN A 8 -8.07 -13.42 -13.60
C ASN A 8 -8.50 -12.04 -14.08
N GLU A 9 -8.99 -11.93 -15.30
CA GLU A 9 -9.47 -10.67 -15.84
C GLU A 9 -10.83 -10.33 -15.24
N ASP A 10 -10.84 -9.71 -14.09
CA ASP A 10 -12.02 -9.21 -13.39
C ASP A 10 -11.88 -7.72 -13.09
N PRO A 11 -12.58 -6.83 -13.83
CA PRO A 11 -12.50 -5.39 -13.62
C PRO A 11 -13.12 -4.93 -12.29
N LYS A 12 -13.78 -5.82 -11.57
CA LYS A 12 -14.38 -5.53 -10.27
C LYS A 12 -13.52 -5.97 -9.10
N ALA A 13 -12.55 -6.87 -9.30
CA ALA A 13 -11.67 -7.32 -8.23
C ALA A 13 -10.76 -6.16 -7.77
N MET A 14 -10.72 -5.91 -6.47
CA MET A 14 -9.79 -4.93 -5.88
C MET A 14 -8.36 -5.46 -6.01
N MET A 15 -7.49 -4.70 -6.67
CA MET A 15 -6.08 -5.04 -6.83
C MET A 15 -5.24 -4.37 -5.74
N ILE A 16 -4.46 -5.18 -5.02
CA ILE A 16 -3.54 -4.72 -3.97
C ILE A 16 -2.11 -4.93 -4.44
N GLY A 17 -1.33 -3.85 -4.55
CA GLY A 17 0.06 -3.87 -4.95
C GLY A 17 1.02 -3.95 -3.77
N VAL A 18 2.14 -4.63 -3.96
CA VAL A 18 3.31 -4.66 -3.07
C VAL A 18 4.56 -4.49 -3.94
N VAL A 19 5.30 -3.41 -3.75
CA VAL A 19 6.59 -3.17 -4.42
C VAL A 19 7.63 -2.89 -3.34
N SER A 20 8.50 -3.86 -3.07
CA SER A 20 9.41 -3.75 -1.92
C SER A 20 10.58 -4.73 -2.00
N ARG A 21 11.63 -4.47 -1.20
CA ARG A 21 12.56 -5.53 -0.81
C ARG A 21 11.83 -6.54 0.08
N LEU A 22 11.99 -7.82 -0.20
CA LEU A 22 11.33 -8.90 0.53
C LEU A 22 12.16 -9.29 1.76
N THR A 23 12.01 -8.54 2.85
CA THR A 23 12.76 -8.68 4.11
C THR A 23 11.84 -8.64 5.33
N ASP A 24 12.34 -9.09 6.49
CA ASP A 24 11.61 -9.03 7.77
C ASP A 24 11.10 -7.64 8.10
N GLN A 25 11.92 -6.62 7.83
CA GLN A 25 11.55 -5.24 8.07
C GLN A 25 10.21 -4.86 7.43
N LYS A 26 9.84 -5.50 6.33
CA LYS A 26 8.67 -5.15 5.53
C LYS A 26 7.38 -5.86 5.96
N GLY A 27 7.44 -6.72 6.99
CA GLY A 27 6.26 -7.32 7.62
C GLY A 27 5.56 -8.39 6.80
N PHE A 28 6.29 -9.11 5.95
CA PHE A 28 5.71 -10.15 5.11
C PHE A 28 5.36 -11.44 5.87
N ASP A 29 5.83 -11.61 7.09
CA ASP A 29 5.37 -12.62 8.03
C ASP A 29 3.88 -12.42 8.40
N LEU A 30 3.43 -11.17 8.56
CA LEU A 30 2.02 -10.86 8.77
C LEU A 30 1.18 -11.26 7.55
N VAL A 31 1.68 -10.96 6.35
CA VAL A 31 1.02 -11.35 5.10
C VAL A 31 0.94 -12.86 4.97
N ALA A 32 2.06 -13.56 5.24
CA ALA A 32 2.11 -15.03 5.21
C ALA A 32 1.05 -15.67 6.12
N TYR A 33 0.86 -15.10 7.32
CA TYR A 33 -0.04 -15.66 8.33
C TYR A 33 -1.51 -15.62 7.91
N VAL A 34 -1.95 -14.59 7.19
CA VAL A 34 -3.36 -14.41 6.82
C VAL A 34 -3.63 -14.60 5.32
N MET A 35 -2.63 -15.02 4.53
CA MET A 35 -2.77 -15.11 3.09
C MET A 35 -3.92 -16.02 2.65
N ASP A 36 -4.10 -17.16 3.34
CA ASP A 36 -5.17 -18.10 3.01
C ASP A 36 -6.56 -17.51 3.27
N GLU A 37 -6.70 -16.66 4.29
CA GLU A 37 -7.95 -15.94 4.57
C GLU A 37 -8.16 -14.81 3.55
N LEU A 38 -7.13 -14.00 3.30
CA LEU A 38 -7.18 -12.90 2.35
C LEU A 38 -7.55 -13.37 0.93
N CYS A 39 -7.06 -14.53 0.51
CA CYS A 39 -7.39 -15.11 -0.79
C CYS A 39 -8.83 -15.67 -0.90
N GLN A 40 -9.62 -15.71 0.18
CA GLN A 40 -11.06 -15.96 0.10
C GLN A 40 -11.85 -14.71 -0.29
N ASP A 41 -11.33 -13.53 0.01
CA ASP A 41 -11.95 -12.24 -0.30
C ASP A 41 -11.85 -11.92 -1.81
N ASN A 42 -12.60 -10.95 -2.30
CA ASN A 42 -12.58 -10.60 -3.74
C ASN A 42 -11.42 -9.65 -4.07
N VAL A 43 -10.21 -10.07 -3.76
CA VAL A 43 -8.98 -9.31 -4.00
C VAL A 43 -8.02 -10.05 -4.92
N GLN A 44 -7.13 -9.28 -5.52
CA GLN A 44 -5.97 -9.78 -6.25
C GLN A 44 -4.71 -9.13 -5.68
N LEU A 45 -3.66 -9.92 -5.44
CA LEU A 45 -2.37 -9.42 -4.98
C LEU A 45 -1.34 -9.44 -6.09
N VAL A 46 -0.63 -8.32 -6.22
CA VAL A 46 0.52 -8.17 -7.14
C VAL A 46 1.75 -7.85 -6.33
N ILE A 47 2.71 -8.77 -6.32
CA ILE A 47 3.98 -8.61 -5.61
C ILE A 47 5.09 -8.38 -6.65
N LEU A 48 5.91 -7.34 -6.44
CA LEU A 48 7.15 -7.09 -7.18
C LEU A 48 8.29 -6.83 -6.21
N GLY A 49 9.34 -7.61 -6.28
CA GLY A 49 10.54 -7.40 -5.48
C GLY A 49 11.40 -8.64 -5.33
N THR A 50 12.55 -8.45 -4.71
CA THR A 50 13.50 -9.51 -4.35
C THR A 50 13.99 -9.31 -2.92
N GLY A 51 14.56 -10.36 -2.30
CA GLY A 51 15.10 -10.22 -0.97
C GLY A 51 15.50 -11.55 -0.35
N GLU A 52 14.97 -11.86 0.81
CA GLU A 52 15.24 -13.10 1.52
C GLU A 52 14.52 -14.27 0.86
N GLU A 53 15.24 -15.35 0.61
CA GLU A 53 14.76 -16.53 -0.11
C GLU A 53 13.47 -17.10 0.49
N ARG A 54 13.30 -17.04 1.81
CA ARG A 54 12.07 -17.52 2.47
C ARG A 54 10.84 -16.75 2.03
N TYR A 55 10.92 -15.42 1.84
CA TYR A 55 9.80 -14.60 1.36
C TYR A 55 9.59 -14.74 -0.14
N GLU A 56 10.66 -14.85 -0.92
CA GLU A 56 10.54 -15.13 -2.34
C GLU A 56 9.83 -16.46 -2.58
N ASN A 57 10.24 -17.51 -1.88
CA ASN A 57 9.63 -18.84 -1.99
C ASN A 57 8.19 -18.85 -1.46
N MET A 58 7.91 -18.14 -0.38
CA MET A 58 6.57 -17.95 0.15
C MET A 58 5.63 -17.34 -0.90
N PHE A 59 6.01 -16.23 -1.54
CA PHE A 59 5.17 -15.60 -2.55
C PHE A 59 5.04 -16.44 -3.83
N ARG A 60 6.09 -17.14 -4.26
CA ARG A 60 5.99 -18.14 -5.36
C ARG A 60 5.00 -19.24 -5.02
N HIS A 61 5.03 -19.74 -3.77
CA HIS A 61 4.07 -20.76 -3.31
C HIS A 61 2.64 -20.24 -3.33
N PHE A 62 2.38 -19.04 -2.84
CA PHE A 62 1.02 -18.45 -2.85
C PHE A 62 0.55 -18.15 -4.28
N ALA A 63 1.41 -17.70 -5.18
CA ALA A 63 1.06 -17.51 -6.58
C ALA A 63 0.71 -18.86 -7.26
N TRP A 64 1.40 -19.94 -6.91
CA TRP A 64 1.06 -21.29 -7.37
C TRP A 64 -0.25 -21.79 -6.74
N LYS A 65 -0.47 -21.57 -5.45
CA LYS A 65 -1.67 -22.02 -4.73
C LYS A 65 -2.92 -21.25 -5.16
N TYR A 66 -2.80 -19.96 -5.39
CA TYR A 66 -3.90 -19.06 -5.71
C TYR A 66 -3.76 -18.46 -7.11
N GLN A 67 -3.66 -19.33 -8.11
CA GLN A 67 -3.57 -18.95 -9.53
C GLN A 67 -4.72 -18.02 -9.91
N GLY A 68 -4.42 -16.95 -10.62
CA GLY A 68 -5.38 -15.93 -11.01
C GLY A 68 -5.74 -14.91 -9.92
N LYS A 69 -5.32 -15.12 -8.67
CA LYS A 69 -5.51 -14.17 -7.56
C LYS A 69 -4.20 -13.56 -7.06
N VAL A 70 -3.10 -14.29 -7.10
CA VAL A 70 -1.79 -13.83 -6.62
C VAL A 70 -0.79 -13.88 -7.75
N SER A 71 -0.11 -12.77 -8.00
CA SER A 71 1.00 -12.67 -8.95
C SER A 71 2.29 -12.30 -8.21
N ALA A 72 3.28 -13.20 -8.24
CA ALA A 72 4.59 -13.00 -7.61
C ALA A 72 5.67 -12.76 -8.67
N ASN A 73 6.10 -11.51 -8.78
CA ASN A 73 7.12 -11.05 -9.72
C ASN A 73 8.43 -10.87 -8.94
N ILE A 74 9.22 -11.96 -8.86
CA ILE A 74 10.41 -12.03 -7.99
C ILE A 74 11.64 -11.59 -8.81
N PHE A 75 11.69 -10.31 -9.10
CA PHE A 75 12.79 -9.61 -9.78
C PHE A 75 12.67 -8.10 -9.55
N TYR A 76 13.69 -7.36 -9.97
CA TYR A 76 13.66 -5.90 -9.97
C TYR A 76 13.25 -5.39 -11.36
N ASP A 77 12.19 -4.59 -11.42
CA ASP A 77 11.77 -3.89 -12.64
C ASP A 77 11.11 -2.55 -12.28
N ASN A 78 11.82 -1.46 -12.59
CA ASN A 78 11.33 -0.12 -12.30
C ASN A 78 10.10 0.25 -13.15
N ALA A 79 10.07 -0.16 -14.42
CA ALA A 79 8.93 0.14 -15.29
C ALA A 79 7.67 -0.59 -14.84
N LEU A 80 7.80 -1.87 -14.43
CA LEU A 80 6.69 -2.63 -13.88
C LEU A 80 6.21 -2.03 -12.55
N SER A 81 7.11 -1.53 -11.68
CA SER A 81 6.72 -0.90 -10.42
C SER A 81 5.78 0.29 -10.64
N HIS A 82 6.09 1.17 -11.58
CA HIS A 82 5.22 2.29 -11.94
C HIS A 82 3.87 1.85 -12.49
N ARG A 83 3.84 0.77 -13.28
CA ARG A 83 2.58 0.19 -13.78
C ARG A 83 1.74 -0.43 -12.66
N ILE A 84 2.38 -1.04 -11.65
CA ILE A 84 1.70 -1.55 -10.46
C ILE A 84 1.07 -0.39 -9.69
N TYR A 85 1.83 0.68 -9.39
CA TYR A 85 1.26 1.87 -8.75
C TYR A 85 0.07 2.45 -9.54
N ALA A 86 0.15 2.48 -10.86
CA ALA A 86 -0.91 3.05 -11.71
C ALA A 86 -2.13 2.15 -11.88
N SER A 87 -2.05 0.87 -11.57
CA SER A 87 -3.09 -0.11 -11.90
C SER A 87 -3.76 -0.75 -10.68
N CYS A 88 -3.11 -0.72 -9.52
CA CYS A 88 -3.70 -1.22 -8.30
C CYS A 88 -4.65 -0.19 -7.67
N ASP A 89 -5.63 -0.67 -6.92
CA ASP A 89 -6.57 0.15 -6.16
C ASP A 89 -5.98 0.51 -4.80
N ALA A 90 -5.25 -0.43 -4.19
CA ALA A 90 -4.58 -0.25 -2.91
C ALA A 90 -3.12 -0.70 -2.95
N PHE A 91 -2.32 -0.21 -2.00
CA PHE A 91 -0.90 -0.50 -1.86
C PHE A 91 -0.56 -0.89 -0.42
N LEU A 92 -0.09 -2.12 -0.19
CA LEU A 92 0.11 -2.67 1.14
C LEU A 92 1.55 -2.48 1.62
N MET A 93 1.72 -1.87 2.80
CA MET A 93 3.01 -1.68 3.49
C MET A 93 2.90 -2.03 4.99
N PRO A 94 2.94 -3.30 5.38
CA PRO A 94 2.77 -3.75 6.77
C PRO A 94 4.08 -3.69 7.58
N SER A 95 4.95 -2.73 7.30
CA SER A 95 6.33 -2.68 7.78
C SER A 95 6.44 -2.74 9.30
N LEU A 96 7.39 -3.53 9.81
CA LEU A 96 7.77 -3.56 11.22
C LEU A 96 8.32 -2.19 11.65
N PHE A 97 9.15 -1.60 10.82
CA PHE A 97 9.56 -0.20 10.93
C PHE A 97 9.84 0.38 9.55
N GLU A 98 9.55 1.68 9.37
CA GLU A 98 9.76 2.41 8.12
C GLU A 98 10.13 3.86 8.45
N PRO A 99 11.44 4.21 8.45
CA PRO A 99 11.87 5.55 8.85
C PRO A 99 11.27 6.68 8.03
N CYS A 100 11.15 6.50 6.72
CA CYS A 100 10.54 7.45 5.81
C CYS A 100 9.50 6.77 4.91
N GLY A 101 9.93 5.83 4.06
CA GLY A 101 9.15 5.25 2.99
C GLY A 101 9.00 6.21 1.80
N LEU A 102 9.13 5.67 0.58
CA LEU A 102 8.84 6.41 -0.65
C LEU A 102 7.66 5.76 -1.40
N SER A 103 7.47 4.47 -1.24
CA SER A 103 6.45 3.73 -1.97
C SER A 103 5.03 4.21 -1.66
N GLN A 104 4.72 4.58 -0.42
CA GLN A 104 3.43 5.17 -0.06
C GLN A 104 3.24 6.56 -0.70
N LEU A 105 4.31 7.36 -0.80
CA LEU A 105 4.22 8.67 -1.46
C LEU A 105 3.97 8.53 -2.95
N MET A 106 4.63 7.54 -3.58
CA MET A 106 4.37 7.19 -4.98
C MET A 106 2.93 6.69 -5.15
N SER A 107 2.46 5.77 -4.30
CA SER A 107 1.10 5.24 -4.38
C SER A 107 0.06 6.35 -4.23
N LEU A 108 0.21 7.26 -3.27
CA LEU A 108 -0.65 8.44 -3.12
C LEU A 108 -0.69 9.28 -4.42
N ARG A 109 0.46 9.54 -5.02
CA ARG A 109 0.55 10.32 -6.27
C ARG A 109 -0.15 9.64 -7.45
N TYR A 110 -0.15 8.30 -7.50
CA TYR A 110 -0.84 7.52 -8.53
C TYR A 110 -2.33 7.29 -8.22
N GLY A 111 -2.82 7.72 -7.04
CA GLY A 111 -4.19 7.49 -6.61
C GLY A 111 -4.47 6.07 -6.11
N THR A 112 -3.41 5.32 -5.84
CA THR A 112 -3.48 3.97 -5.25
C THR A 112 -3.41 4.12 -3.74
N LEU A 113 -4.50 3.78 -3.04
CA LEU A 113 -4.62 4.09 -1.61
C LEU A 113 -3.72 3.20 -0.75
N PRO A 114 -2.81 3.77 0.05
CA PRO A 114 -1.94 2.99 0.92
C PRO A 114 -2.72 2.36 2.07
N ILE A 115 -2.38 1.10 2.38
CA ILE A 115 -2.79 0.36 3.59
C ILE A 115 -1.50 0.10 4.36
N VAL A 116 -1.29 0.77 5.48
CA VAL A 116 0.00 0.82 6.16
C VAL A 116 -0.09 0.49 7.64
N ARG A 117 1.02 0.00 8.22
CA ARG A 117 1.17 0.03 9.67
C ARG A 117 1.62 1.43 10.12
N GLU A 118 1.09 1.91 11.23
CA GLU A 118 1.43 3.21 11.82
C GLU A 118 2.84 3.18 12.44
N THR A 119 3.86 3.40 11.60
CA THR A 119 5.27 3.46 12.03
C THR A 119 6.04 4.48 11.21
N GLY A 120 6.86 5.32 11.87
CA GLY A 120 7.72 6.33 11.24
C GLY A 120 7.03 7.10 10.12
N GLY A 121 7.68 7.24 8.99
CA GLY A 121 7.16 8.01 7.85
C GLY A 121 5.82 7.52 7.27
N LEU A 122 5.44 6.26 7.50
CA LEU A 122 4.11 5.79 7.10
C LEU A 122 3.01 6.46 7.92
N LYS A 123 3.22 6.58 9.24
CA LYS A 123 2.30 7.29 10.14
C LYS A 123 2.24 8.78 9.85
N ASP A 124 3.38 9.37 9.46
CA ASP A 124 3.46 10.81 9.22
C ASP A 124 2.83 11.24 7.88
N THR A 125 2.75 10.33 6.91
CA THR A 125 2.37 10.66 5.52
C THR A 125 1.03 10.09 5.07
N VAL A 126 0.53 9.04 5.75
CA VAL A 126 -0.76 8.41 5.44
C VAL A 126 -1.77 8.75 6.53
N GLU A 127 -2.75 9.57 6.20
CA GLU A 127 -3.85 9.92 7.07
C GLU A 127 -4.93 8.83 6.98
N PRO A 128 -5.27 8.14 8.09
CA PRO A 128 -6.28 7.08 8.06
C PRO A 128 -7.66 7.63 7.71
N TYR A 129 -8.41 6.84 6.95
CA TYR A 129 -9.79 7.19 6.59
C TYR A 129 -10.68 7.26 7.83
N ASN A 130 -11.31 8.42 8.02
CA ASN A 130 -12.33 8.65 9.01
C ASN A 130 -13.69 8.82 8.31
N GLU A 131 -14.56 7.82 8.41
CA GLU A 131 -15.86 7.82 7.73
C GLU A 131 -16.84 8.84 8.28
N PHE A 132 -16.69 9.27 9.54
CA PHE A 132 -17.58 10.25 10.18
C PHE A 132 -17.27 11.68 9.73
N GLU A 133 -15.98 11.98 9.53
CA GLU A 133 -15.52 13.31 9.09
C GLU A 133 -15.33 13.36 7.57
N GLY A 134 -15.27 12.22 6.92
CA GLY A 134 -14.99 12.11 5.49
C GLY A 134 -13.58 12.52 5.12
N THR A 135 -12.60 12.37 6.04
CA THR A 135 -11.18 12.73 5.85
C THR A 135 -10.33 11.48 5.57
N GLY A 136 -9.03 11.68 5.33
CA GLY A 136 -8.07 10.60 5.12
C GLY A 136 -7.53 10.49 3.70
N THR A 137 -6.42 9.77 3.57
CA THR A 137 -5.72 9.52 2.29
C THR A 137 -5.37 8.05 2.08
N GLY A 138 -5.70 7.19 3.05
CA GLY A 138 -5.44 5.76 3.02
C GLY A 138 -6.02 5.07 4.24
N PHE A 139 -5.47 3.92 4.59
CA PHE A 139 -5.91 3.09 5.72
C PHE A 139 -4.71 2.71 6.58
N SER A 140 -4.90 2.60 7.88
CA SER A 140 -3.81 2.22 8.77
C SER A 140 -4.23 1.27 9.88
N PHE A 141 -3.27 0.53 10.41
CA PHE A 141 -3.39 -0.29 11.61
C PHE A 141 -2.20 -0.03 12.54
N THR A 142 -2.41 -0.18 13.83
CA THR A 142 -1.44 0.26 14.85
C THR A 142 -0.47 -0.86 15.24
N ASN A 143 -0.99 -2.01 15.64
CA ASN A 143 -0.17 -3.08 16.18
C ASN A 143 0.46 -3.92 15.06
N TYR A 144 1.67 -4.46 15.32
CA TYR A 144 2.29 -5.44 14.44
C TYR A 144 1.57 -6.79 14.59
N ASN A 145 0.41 -6.88 13.95
CA ASN A 145 -0.51 -8.01 14.09
C ASN A 145 -1.21 -8.33 12.76
N ALA A 146 -1.16 -9.60 12.38
CA ALA A 146 -1.67 -10.06 11.08
C ALA A 146 -3.20 -9.92 10.94
N HIS A 147 -3.96 -10.16 12.01
CA HIS A 147 -5.42 -10.03 11.96
C HIS A 147 -5.87 -8.56 11.97
N GLU A 148 -5.13 -7.66 12.63
CA GLU A 148 -5.38 -6.22 12.56
C GLU A 148 -5.12 -5.70 11.14
N MET A 149 -4.03 -6.14 10.51
CA MET A 149 -3.76 -5.87 9.09
C MET A 149 -4.90 -6.38 8.20
N LEU A 150 -5.32 -7.63 8.36
CA LEU A 150 -6.41 -8.22 7.57
C LEU A 150 -7.73 -7.48 7.77
N ALA A 151 -8.06 -7.11 9.02
CA ALA A 151 -9.26 -6.31 9.32
C ALA A 151 -9.22 -4.96 8.62
N THR A 152 -8.05 -4.31 8.56
CA THR A 152 -7.86 -3.04 7.85
C THR A 152 -7.99 -3.20 6.33
N ILE A 153 -7.47 -4.29 5.77
CA ILE A 153 -7.67 -4.60 4.34
C ILE A 153 -9.17 -4.79 4.06
N ARG A 154 -9.87 -5.57 4.87
CA ARG A 154 -11.32 -5.80 4.72
C ARG A 154 -12.15 -4.53 4.92
N TYR A 155 -11.72 -3.62 5.79
CA TYR A 155 -12.33 -2.30 5.90
C TYR A 155 -12.12 -1.49 4.61
N ALA A 156 -10.91 -1.48 4.06
CA ALA A 156 -10.65 -0.85 2.76
C ALA A 156 -11.51 -1.45 1.64
N GLU A 157 -11.65 -2.78 1.60
CA GLU A 157 -12.55 -3.48 0.67
C GLU A 157 -14.00 -3.03 0.81
N SER A 158 -14.52 -2.91 2.04
CA SER A 158 -15.88 -2.46 2.27
C SER A 158 -16.12 -1.03 1.74
N VAL A 159 -15.13 -0.16 1.88
CA VAL A 159 -15.19 1.20 1.32
C VAL A 159 -15.11 1.16 -0.22
N TYR A 160 -14.24 0.30 -0.77
CA TYR A 160 -14.07 0.14 -2.22
C TYR A 160 -15.35 -0.36 -2.90
N TYR A 161 -16.00 -1.39 -2.33
CA TYR A 161 -17.17 -2.02 -2.92
C TYR A 161 -18.48 -1.29 -2.60
N ASP A 162 -18.66 -0.89 -1.33
CA ASP A 162 -19.96 -0.42 -0.85
C ASP A 162 -20.08 1.11 -0.81
N LYS A 163 -18.91 1.83 -0.75
CA LYS A 163 -18.87 3.29 -0.62
C LYS A 163 -18.03 3.94 -1.73
N LYS A 164 -18.27 3.58 -2.99
CA LYS A 164 -17.46 4.01 -4.15
C LYS A 164 -17.27 5.54 -4.25
N ARG A 165 -18.23 6.33 -3.83
CA ARG A 165 -18.10 7.80 -3.79
C ARG A 165 -17.05 8.25 -2.79
N GLU A 166 -16.99 7.62 -1.61
CA GLU A 166 -16.02 7.93 -0.58
C GLU A 166 -14.61 7.44 -1.00
N TRP A 167 -14.54 6.27 -1.61
CA TRP A 167 -13.29 5.78 -2.21
C TRP A 167 -12.71 6.80 -3.20
N ASN A 168 -13.53 7.31 -4.12
CA ASN A 168 -13.07 8.30 -5.11
C ASN A 168 -12.60 9.60 -4.43
N LYS A 169 -13.28 10.08 -3.38
CA LYS A 169 -12.82 11.24 -2.61
C LYS A 169 -11.50 10.98 -1.89
N LEU A 170 -11.26 9.74 -1.40
CA LEU A 170 -9.96 9.35 -0.83
C LEU A 170 -8.87 9.43 -1.89
N VAL A 171 -9.12 8.92 -3.09
CA VAL A 171 -8.19 9.00 -4.24
C VAL A 171 -7.88 10.45 -4.58
N ASP A 172 -8.88 11.31 -4.70
CA ASP A 172 -8.69 12.74 -5.00
C ASP A 172 -7.83 13.43 -3.94
N ARG A 173 -8.07 13.17 -2.66
CA ARG A 173 -7.27 13.72 -1.54
C ARG A 173 -5.84 13.17 -1.54
N ALA A 174 -5.67 11.86 -1.80
CA ALA A 174 -4.36 11.23 -1.88
C ALA A 174 -3.51 11.88 -2.98
N MET A 175 -4.06 12.04 -4.17
CA MET A 175 -3.38 12.66 -5.31
C MET A 175 -3.08 14.15 -5.11
N ALA A 176 -3.85 14.84 -4.29
CA ALA A 176 -3.66 16.26 -3.96
C ALA A 176 -2.57 16.52 -2.92
N LYS A 177 -2.07 15.49 -2.21
CA LYS A 177 -0.97 15.66 -1.24
C LYS A 177 0.31 16.12 -1.95
N ASP A 178 0.93 17.15 -1.40
CA ASP A 178 2.20 17.71 -1.91
C ASP A 178 3.38 17.28 -1.03
N PHE A 179 4.19 16.39 -1.54
CA PHE A 179 5.45 15.93 -0.94
C PHE A 179 6.66 16.41 -1.75
N SER A 180 6.52 17.50 -2.50
CA SER A 180 7.61 18.07 -3.31
C SER A 180 8.73 18.66 -2.45
N TRP A 181 9.91 18.76 -3.03
CA TRP A 181 11.03 19.47 -2.44
C TRP A 181 10.73 20.95 -2.20
N SER A 182 9.93 21.58 -3.05
CA SER A 182 9.50 22.97 -2.85
C SER A 182 8.66 23.15 -1.59
N HIS A 183 7.77 22.22 -1.30
CA HIS A 183 7.00 22.21 -0.06
C HIS A 183 7.91 22.05 1.17
N SER A 184 8.81 21.07 1.14
CA SER A 184 9.77 20.83 2.23
C SER A 184 10.70 22.03 2.44
N ALA A 185 11.24 22.62 1.36
CA ALA A 185 12.11 23.79 1.45
C ALA A 185 11.42 24.97 2.15
N LYS A 186 10.13 25.19 1.85
CA LYS A 186 9.34 26.25 2.52
C LYS A 186 9.20 26.00 4.01
N GLN A 187 8.96 24.77 4.43
CA GLN A 187 8.91 24.43 5.87
C GLN A 187 10.25 24.67 6.57
N TYR A 188 11.38 24.36 5.92
CA TYR A 188 12.71 24.71 6.44
C TYR A 188 12.92 26.20 6.54
N GLU A 189 12.51 26.99 5.54
CA GLU A 189 12.58 28.45 5.56
C GLU A 189 11.77 29.02 6.72
N GLU A 190 10.54 28.56 6.92
CA GLU A 190 9.68 28.96 8.05
C GLU A 190 10.33 28.63 9.40
N MET A 191 10.92 27.43 9.53
CA MET A 191 11.65 27.03 10.74
C MET A 191 12.86 27.91 11.00
N TYR A 192 13.66 28.23 9.98
CA TYR A 192 14.82 29.12 10.14
C TYR A 192 14.40 30.53 10.50
N ASN A 193 13.37 31.09 9.88
CA ASN A 193 12.84 32.41 10.22
C ASN A 193 12.36 32.46 11.67
N TRP A 194 11.68 31.40 12.13
CA TRP A 194 11.28 31.30 13.54
C TRP A 194 12.48 31.27 14.50
N LEU A 195 13.55 30.55 14.16
CA LEU A 195 14.77 30.46 14.98
C LEU A 195 15.53 31.80 15.08
N ILE A 196 15.52 32.62 14.04
CA ILE A 196 16.22 33.92 14.01
C ILE A 196 15.32 35.10 14.39
N GLY A 197 14.07 34.87 14.77
CA GLY A 197 13.16 35.86 15.32
C GLY A 197 12.50 36.76 14.27
N TYR A 198 12.30 36.28 13.04
CA TYR A 198 11.54 36.93 11.99
C TYR A 198 10.14 36.37 11.88
#